data_cdb1426c777818c7bebb4101ce37eff8
#
_entry.id   cdb1426c777818c7bebb4101ce37eff8
#
_cell.length_a   1.000
_cell.length_b   1.000
_cell.length_c   1.000
_cell.angle_alpha   90.00
_cell.angle_beta   90.00
_cell.angle_gamma   90.00
#
_symmetry.space_group_name_H-M   'P 1'
#
loop_
_entity.id
_entity.type
_entity.pdbx_description
1 polymer ?
#
loop_
_entity_poly.entity_id
_entity_poly.type
_entity_poly.pdbx_seq_one_letter_code
_entity_poly.pdbx_strand_id
1 'polypeptide(L)'
;MLYNVHKALASLKPTQSWTWSGTDYSGLEWNDSGTVPTESEINAELTRLTNAEPMRLLRIERDTRLAKTDWMTLSDSPTMSDAWKTYRQALRDLPASASPSLDSNYDLDLTSVTWPTQPS
;
A
#
# COMPACT_ATOMS: atom_id res chain seq x y z
N MET A 1 -7.54 -11.82 9.19
CA MET A 1 -7.25 -11.50 7.79
C MET A 1 -7.22 -9.99 7.61
N LEU A 2 -6.24 -9.46 6.90
CA LEU A 2 -6.04 -8.02 6.71
C LEU A 2 -7.23 -7.36 5.98
N TYR A 3 -7.70 -8.00 4.92
CA TYR A 3 -8.85 -7.52 4.15
C TYR A 3 -9.99 -8.53 4.19
N ASN A 4 -11.21 -8.04 4.04
CA ASN A 4 -12.41 -8.87 4.00
C ASN A 4 -13.04 -8.87 2.60
N VAL A 5 -14.09 -9.69 2.44
CA VAL A 5 -14.78 -9.84 1.15
C VAL A 5 -15.37 -8.54 0.62
N HIS A 6 -15.81 -7.64 1.51
CA HIS A 6 -16.34 -6.34 1.09
C HIS A 6 -15.26 -5.51 0.40
N LYS A 7 -14.03 -5.54 0.90
CA LYS A 7 -12.91 -4.82 0.29
C LYS A 7 -12.57 -5.40 -1.09
N ALA A 8 -12.58 -6.73 -1.20
CA ALA A 8 -12.32 -7.38 -2.48
C ALA A 8 -13.40 -7.04 -3.51
N LEU A 9 -14.68 -7.06 -3.11
CA LEU A 9 -15.78 -6.71 -4.00
C LEU A 9 -15.73 -5.24 -4.42
N ALA A 10 -15.42 -4.34 -3.50
CA ALA A 10 -15.28 -2.92 -3.81
C ALA A 10 -14.15 -2.67 -4.80
N SER A 11 -13.08 -3.46 -4.72
CA SER A 11 -11.94 -3.37 -5.65
C SER A 11 -12.30 -3.90 -7.04
N LEU A 12 -13.02 -5.05 -7.10
CA LEU A 12 -13.39 -5.69 -8.37
C LEU A 12 -14.53 -4.96 -9.08
N LYS A 13 -15.51 -4.49 -8.33
CA LYS A 13 -16.74 -3.88 -8.86
C LYS A 13 -17.07 -2.58 -8.11
N PRO A 14 -16.27 -1.53 -8.27
CA PRO A 14 -16.40 -0.32 -7.43
C PRO A 14 -17.69 0.45 -7.62
N THR A 15 -18.40 0.28 -8.73
CA THR A 15 -19.61 1.03 -9.04
C THR A 15 -20.89 0.21 -8.90
N GLN A 16 -20.79 -1.07 -8.49
CA GLN A 16 -21.96 -1.95 -8.41
C GLN A 16 -22.36 -2.17 -6.96
N SER A 17 -23.61 -2.64 -6.80
CA SER A 17 -24.24 -2.79 -5.50
C SER A 17 -24.48 -4.25 -5.16
N TRP A 18 -24.21 -4.61 -3.90
CA TRP A 18 -24.42 -5.97 -3.40
C TRP A 18 -24.74 -5.93 -1.91
N THR A 19 -25.27 -7.07 -1.40
CA THR A 19 -25.45 -7.30 0.02
C THR A 19 -24.77 -8.62 0.38
N TRP A 20 -24.04 -8.64 1.49
CA TRP A 20 -23.37 -9.85 1.97
C TRP A 20 -23.88 -10.20 3.35
N SER A 21 -24.39 -11.43 3.52
CA SER A 21 -24.88 -11.94 4.79
C SER A 21 -24.08 -13.17 5.19
N GLY A 22 -23.57 -13.19 6.42
CA GLY A 22 -22.80 -14.31 6.94
C GLY A 22 -21.35 -14.28 6.49
N THR A 23 -20.69 -15.44 6.49
CA THR A 23 -19.28 -15.58 6.21
C THR A 23 -18.97 -16.34 4.92
N ASP A 24 -19.99 -16.95 4.30
CA ASP A 24 -19.84 -17.77 3.11
C ASP A 24 -20.23 -17.01 1.85
N TYR A 25 -19.66 -17.43 0.72
CA TYR A 25 -19.99 -16.86 -0.60
C TYR A 25 -21.49 -16.96 -0.89
N SER A 26 -22.17 -18.00 -0.40
CA SER A 26 -23.60 -18.16 -0.58
C SER A 26 -24.44 -17.02 0.02
N GLY A 27 -23.85 -16.23 0.92
CA GLY A 27 -24.53 -15.07 1.51
C GLY A 27 -24.47 -13.81 0.65
N LEU A 28 -23.83 -13.87 -0.51
CA LEU A 28 -23.74 -12.73 -1.43
C LEU A 28 -25.04 -12.58 -2.21
N GLU A 29 -25.65 -11.42 -2.13
CA GLU A 29 -26.80 -11.02 -2.96
C GLU A 29 -26.36 -9.89 -3.88
N TRP A 30 -26.48 -10.10 -5.18
CA TRP A 30 -26.11 -9.12 -6.17
C TRP A 30 -27.31 -8.26 -6.53
N ASN A 31 -27.22 -6.96 -6.26
CA ASN A 31 -28.34 -6.03 -6.41
C ASN A 31 -28.25 -5.19 -7.68
N ASP A 32 -27.35 -5.54 -8.59
CA ASP A 32 -27.08 -4.75 -9.77
C ASP A 32 -27.03 -5.65 -11.01
N SER A 33 -27.03 -5.03 -12.20
CA SER A 33 -26.81 -5.74 -13.43
C SER A 33 -25.32 -6.02 -13.62
N GLY A 34 -25.01 -7.04 -14.43
CA GLY A 34 -23.63 -7.39 -14.74
C GLY A 34 -23.24 -8.73 -14.13
N THR A 35 -22.01 -9.12 -14.38
CA THR A 35 -21.49 -10.42 -13.95
C THR A 35 -21.11 -10.40 -12.48
N VAL A 36 -21.68 -11.31 -11.71
CA VAL A 36 -21.34 -11.50 -10.29
C VAL A 36 -19.95 -12.13 -10.22
N PRO A 37 -19.01 -11.55 -9.42
CA PRO A 37 -17.71 -12.19 -9.22
C PRO A 37 -17.86 -13.58 -8.59
N THR A 38 -17.04 -14.52 -9.06
CA THR A 38 -17.00 -15.86 -8.48
C THR A 38 -16.26 -15.84 -7.15
N GLU A 39 -16.48 -16.88 -6.33
CA GLU A 39 -15.74 -17.05 -5.07
C GLU A 39 -14.23 -17.08 -5.32
N SER A 40 -13.80 -17.75 -6.38
CA SER A 40 -12.40 -17.83 -6.78
C SER A 40 -11.82 -16.45 -7.11
N GLU A 41 -12.58 -15.62 -7.83
CA GLU A 41 -12.17 -14.25 -8.16
C GLU A 41 -12.02 -13.38 -6.90
N ILE A 42 -12.96 -13.51 -5.96
CA ILE A 42 -12.93 -12.77 -4.70
C ILE A 42 -11.70 -13.19 -3.88
N ASN A 43 -11.43 -14.49 -3.77
CA ASN A 43 -10.28 -15.00 -3.01
C ASN A 43 -8.97 -14.58 -3.65
N ALA A 44 -8.88 -14.58 -4.98
CA ALA A 44 -7.69 -14.12 -5.69
C ALA A 44 -7.45 -12.62 -5.45
N GLU A 45 -8.52 -11.81 -5.42
CA GLU A 45 -8.41 -10.37 -5.14
C GLU A 45 -7.97 -10.11 -3.70
N LEU A 46 -8.49 -10.87 -2.72
CA LEU A 46 -8.05 -10.78 -1.33
C LEU A 46 -6.55 -11.06 -1.21
N THR A 47 -6.06 -12.10 -1.89
CA THR A 47 -4.64 -12.44 -1.90
C THR A 47 -3.82 -11.33 -2.53
N ARG A 48 -4.26 -10.79 -3.66
CA ARG A 48 -3.58 -9.69 -4.35
C ARG A 48 -3.46 -8.46 -3.45
N LEU A 49 -4.56 -8.06 -2.81
CA LEU A 49 -4.57 -6.90 -1.91
C LEU A 49 -3.66 -7.12 -0.71
N THR A 50 -3.71 -8.31 -0.12
CA THR A 50 -2.87 -8.64 1.03
C THR A 50 -1.39 -8.61 0.66
N ASN A 51 -1.03 -9.16 -0.49
CA ASN A 51 0.36 -9.20 -0.95
C ASN A 51 0.88 -7.81 -1.33
N ALA A 52 0.02 -6.90 -1.75
CA ALA A 52 0.39 -5.53 -2.12
C ALA A 52 0.52 -4.59 -0.92
N GLU A 53 -0.04 -4.95 0.24
CA GLU A 53 -0.10 -4.05 1.39
C GLU A 53 1.25 -3.62 1.93
N PRO A 54 2.25 -4.51 2.09
CA PRO A 54 3.55 -4.07 2.60
C PRO A 54 4.20 -2.99 1.74
N MET A 55 4.10 -3.11 0.42
CA MET A 55 4.67 -2.11 -0.48
C MET A 55 3.89 -0.79 -0.44
N ARG A 56 2.58 -0.86 -0.30
CA ARG A 56 1.75 0.34 -0.15
C ARG A 56 2.17 1.13 1.09
N LEU A 57 2.34 0.44 2.22
CA LEU A 57 2.76 1.08 3.47
C LEU A 57 4.20 1.59 3.40
N LEU A 58 5.09 0.86 2.72
CA LEU A 58 6.46 1.31 2.50
C LEU A 58 6.48 2.66 1.74
N ARG A 59 5.67 2.79 0.71
CA ARG A 59 5.60 4.03 -0.06
C ARG A 59 5.09 5.19 0.77
N ILE A 60 4.11 4.95 1.64
CA ILE A 60 3.59 5.97 2.55
C ILE A 60 4.70 6.44 3.51
N GLU A 61 5.43 5.51 4.12
CA GLU A 61 6.52 5.86 5.03
C GLU A 61 7.65 6.58 4.30
N ARG A 62 8.01 6.11 3.09
CA ARG A 62 8.98 6.77 2.24
C ARG A 62 8.57 8.22 1.94
N ASP A 63 7.31 8.41 1.57
CA ASP A 63 6.78 9.75 1.24
C ASP A 63 6.80 10.66 2.46
N THR A 64 6.52 10.12 3.66
CA THR A 64 6.62 10.87 4.91
C THR A 64 8.06 11.35 5.14
N ARG A 65 9.04 10.48 4.88
CA ARG A 65 10.46 10.83 5.04
C ARG A 65 10.90 11.87 4.00
N LEU A 66 10.42 11.76 2.76
CA LEU A 66 10.69 12.78 1.73
C LEU A 66 10.06 14.13 2.09
N ALA A 67 8.84 14.12 2.59
CA ALA A 67 8.13 15.35 2.96
C ALA A 67 8.88 16.15 4.01
N LYS A 68 9.57 15.49 4.94
CA LYS A 68 10.35 16.16 5.98
C LYS A 68 11.51 16.98 5.45
N THR A 69 11.96 16.71 4.22
CA THR A 69 13.10 17.37 3.59
C THR A 69 12.72 18.13 2.33
N ASP A 70 11.43 18.20 1.98
CA ASP A 70 10.99 18.88 0.75
C ASP A 70 11.32 20.37 0.77
N TRP A 71 11.36 21.01 1.96
CA TRP A 71 11.75 22.40 2.08
C TRP A 71 13.13 22.69 1.51
N MET A 72 14.01 21.69 1.47
CA MET A 72 15.37 21.82 0.94
C MET A 72 15.41 22.04 -0.57
N THR A 73 14.27 21.79 -1.25
CA THR A 73 14.15 21.96 -2.70
C THR A 73 13.66 23.35 -3.08
N LEU A 74 13.29 24.17 -2.10
CA LEU A 74 12.77 25.52 -2.35
C LEU A 74 13.89 26.46 -2.79
N SER A 75 13.56 27.43 -3.65
CA SER A 75 14.54 28.36 -4.22
C SER A 75 15.16 29.30 -3.19
N ASP A 76 14.46 29.55 -2.07
CA ASP A 76 14.93 30.42 -0.99
C ASP A 76 15.57 29.67 0.18
N SER A 77 15.75 28.34 0.04
CA SER A 77 16.48 27.55 1.03
C SER A 77 17.97 27.48 0.65
N PRO A 78 18.86 27.12 1.61
CA PRO A 78 20.26 26.86 1.27
C PRO A 78 20.38 25.76 0.22
N THR A 79 21.43 25.81 -0.57
CA THR A 79 21.72 24.78 -1.59
C THR A 79 21.85 23.42 -0.93
N MET A 80 21.08 22.45 -1.43
CA MET A 80 21.10 21.08 -0.89
C MET A 80 22.47 20.43 -1.16
N SER A 81 23.06 19.83 -0.12
CA SER A 81 24.34 19.12 -0.28
C SER A 81 24.15 17.83 -1.09
N ASP A 82 25.25 17.31 -1.64
CA ASP A 82 25.21 16.06 -2.38
C ASP A 82 24.79 14.88 -1.49
N ALA A 83 25.15 14.90 -0.21
CA ALA A 83 24.72 13.87 0.74
C ALA A 83 23.20 13.82 0.88
N TRP A 84 22.55 14.97 0.98
CA TRP A 84 21.09 15.04 1.04
C TRP A 84 20.42 14.65 -0.28
N LYS A 85 21.02 15.02 -1.41
CA LYS A 85 20.51 14.60 -2.73
C LYS A 85 20.58 13.08 -2.87
N THR A 86 21.67 12.47 -2.44
CA THR A 86 21.85 11.02 -2.46
C THR A 86 20.83 10.32 -1.56
N TYR A 87 20.63 10.84 -0.34
CA TYR A 87 19.65 10.29 0.58
C TYR A 87 18.23 10.34 -0.02
N ARG A 88 17.82 11.48 -0.55
CA ARG A 88 16.50 11.62 -1.16
C ARG A 88 16.33 10.72 -2.38
N GLN A 89 17.37 10.59 -3.21
CA GLN A 89 17.30 9.68 -4.35
C GLN A 89 17.19 8.23 -3.90
N ALA A 90 17.91 7.84 -2.86
CA ALA A 90 17.80 6.48 -2.31
C ALA A 90 16.39 6.19 -1.79
N LEU A 91 15.72 7.18 -1.18
CA LEU A 91 14.32 7.03 -0.78
C LEU A 91 13.41 6.82 -1.99
N ARG A 92 13.60 7.60 -3.06
CA ARG A 92 12.78 7.45 -4.27
C ARG A 92 12.96 6.09 -4.93
N ASP A 93 14.18 5.55 -4.88
CA ASP A 93 14.52 4.27 -5.52
C ASP A 93 14.18 3.06 -4.65
N LEU A 94 13.90 3.26 -3.37
CA LEU A 94 13.72 2.19 -2.39
C LEU A 94 12.68 1.14 -2.78
N PRO A 95 11.50 1.51 -3.31
CA PRO A 95 10.50 0.50 -3.68
C PRO A 95 10.96 -0.52 -4.71
N ALA A 96 11.91 -0.16 -5.57
CA ALA A 96 12.39 -1.04 -6.63
C ALA A 96 13.20 -2.22 -6.09
N SER A 97 13.82 -2.09 -4.91
CA SER A 97 14.72 -3.11 -4.35
C SER A 97 14.27 -3.67 -3.00
N ALA A 98 13.32 -3.02 -2.34
CA ALA A 98 12.89 -3.43 -1.01
C ALA A 98 11.97 -4.63 -1.04
N SER A 99 12.01 -5.43 0.04
CA SER A 99 11.11 -6.57 0.24
C SER A 99 10.40 -6.39 1.59
N PRO A 100 9.47 -5.43 1.69
CA PRO A 100 8.82 -5.13 2.96
C PRO A 100 7.88 -6.24 3.41
N SER A 101 7.71 -6.34 4.73
CA SER A 101 6.76 -7.26 5.33
C SER A 101 5.96 -6.57 6.43
N LEU A 102 4.87 -7.20 6.84
CA LEU A 102 4.02 -6.69 7.92
C LEU A 102 4.38 -7.37 9.24
N ASP A 103 4.15 -6.63 10.34
CA ASP A 103 4.26 -7.21 11.67
C ASP A 103 2.94 -7.91 12.07
N SER A 104 2.85 -8.37 13.32
CA SER A 104 1.68 -9.10 13.81
C SER A 104 0.42 -8.24 13.90
N ASN A 105 0.56 -6.92 13.85
CA ASN A 105 -0.56 -5.96 13.88
C ASN A 105 -0.96 -5.50 12.47
N TYR A 106 -0.38 -6.08 11.42
CA TYR A 106 -0.57 -5.68 10.02
C TYR A 106 -0.03 -4.29 9.70
N ASP A 107 0.88 -3.78 10.53
CA ASP A 107 1.64 -2.56 10.24
C ASP A 107 2.94 -2.92 9.53
N LEU A 108 3.52 -1.95 8.83
CA LEU A 108 4.81 -2.17 8.20
C LEU A 108 5.88 -2.49 9.24
N ASP A 109 6.55 -3.62 9.07
CA ASP A 109 7.72 -3.94 9.89
C ASP A 109 8.89 -3.12 9.36
N LEU A 110 9.24 -2.05 10.06
CA LEU A 110 10.31 -1.14 9.65
C LEU A 110 11.67 -1.85 9.56
N THR A 111 11.87 -2.91 10.34
CA THR A 111 13.12 -3.69 10.30
C THR A 111 13.23 -4.57 9.07
N SER A 112 12.11 -4.81 8.35
CA SER A 112 12.13 -5.58 7.10
C SER A 112 12.71 -4.77 5.92
N VAL A 113 12.93 -3.46 6.11
CA VAL A 113 13.39 -2.54 5.07
C VAL A 113 14.73 -1.94 5.50
N THR A 114 15.69 -1.91 4.56
CA THR A 114 16.95 -1.20 4.79
C THR A 114 16.76 0.26 4.37
N TRP A 115 16.43 1.10 5.35
CA TRP A 115 16.19 2.51 5.10
C TRP A 115 17.50 3.25 4.83
N PRO A 116 17.53 4.20 3.87
CA PRO A 116 18.70 5.05 3.69
C PRO A 116 19.01 5.81 4.97
N THR A 117 20.32 6.01 5.22
CA THR A 117 20.76 6.75 6.41
C THR A 117 20.70 8.25 6.13
N GLN A 118 20.01 8.97 7.01
CA GLN A 118 19.90 10.41 6.92
C GLN A 118 21.26 11.07 7.18
N PRO A 119 21.70 12.01 6.33
CA PRO A 119 22.94 12.74 6.56
C PRO A 119 22.89 13.56 7.85
N SER A 120 24.03 13.73 8.47
CA SER A 120 24.14 14.54 9.69
C SER A 120 24.39 16.02 9.38
#